data_1f15b941d9e28495ede927a4edcb5a13
#
_entry.id   1f15b941d9e28495ede927a4edcb5a13
#
_cell.length_a   1.000
_cell.length_b   1.000
_cell.length_c   1.000
_cell.angle_alpha   90.00
_cell.angle_beta   90.00
_cell.angle_gamma   90.00
#
_symmetry.space_group_name_H-M   'P 1'
#
loop_
_entity.id
_entity.type
_entity.pdbx_description
1 polymer ?
#
loop_
_entity_poly.entity_id
_entity_poly.type
_entity_poly.pdbx_seq_one_letter_code
_entity_poly.pdbx_strand_id
1 'polypeptide(L)'
;MKIHGVGAAEGIGIGVAKVVREQNVEVVKKAVSDIEAEVNNFMKVLDITKAETKEMSQALEKNASAKEAEILFGHIMLMSDPMLVDEIVNRIKGESVCAEYAVDEVCNQYAALFASMDDELMQQRATDMLDIKTRLIKKILGIENTDLSKLPYGSIIVAKDLTPSMTAGLNPDNVFGIVTQFGGKTSHSAILARALEIPAVVGLSNLPEDISDNTDILLDGESGEVIILPTDAEKSDYENKKKKYDANKEMLKKYRELPSISKDGKKVEIAGNIGSPEDAKKVIENGGEGIGLFRTEFLFMDRDGMPIEEEQFESYKEVATAMEGKHVIIRTLDIGGDKEIPYMGIVQDENPFLGYRAIRLCLDRKDDIYIPQLRALLRASAFGNIEIMLPLIT
;
A
#
# COMPACT_ATOMS: atom_id res chain seq x y z
N MET A 1 -15.84 -14.91 -23.27
CA MET A 1 -16.32 -15.41 -21.96
C MET A 1 -16.39 -14.24 -21.00
N LYS A 2 -17.52 -14.09 -20.28
CA LYS A 2 -17.76 -12.96 -19.36
C LYS A 2 -17.74 -13.46 -17.93
N ILE A 3 -16.95 -12.82 -17.08
CA ILE A 3 -16.81 -13.15 -15.65
C ILE A 3 -16.88 -11.86 -14.82
N HIS A 4 -17.17 -11.97 -13.53
CA HIS A 4 -17.28 -10.85 -12.62
C HIS A 4 -16.47 -11.08 -11.35
N GLY A 5 -15.77 -10.03 -10.94
CA GLY A 5 -15.04 -9.93 -9.69
C GLY A 5 -15.39 -8.64 -8.94
N VAL A 6 -14.49 -8.21 -8.11
CA VAL A 6 -14.61 -6.96 -7.35
C VAL A 6 -13.88 -5.86 -8.10
N GLY A 7 -14.59 -4.79 -8.51
CA GLY A 7 -13.97 -3.58 -9.04
C GLY A 7 -13.07 -2.93 -7.99
N ALA A 8 -11.78 -2.83 -8.28
CA ALA A 8 -10.77 -2.43 -7.31
C ALA A 8 -10.12 -1.07 -7.62
N ALA A 9 -9.97 -0.75 -8.90
CA ALA A 9 -9.52 0.57 -9.38
C ALA A 9 -10.30 0.91 -10.65
N GLU A 10 -10.86 2.11 -10.69
CA GLU A 10 -11.74 2.57 -11.78
C GLU A 10 -11.00 2.70 -13.11
N GLY A 11 -11.73 2.52 -14.19
CA GLY A 11 -11.25 2.68 -15.55
C GLY A 11 -11.60 1.51 -16.46
N ILE A 12 -11.35 1.68 -17.76
CA ILE A 12 -11.61 0.69 -18.80
C ILE A 12 -10.28 0.20 -19.37
N GLY A 13 -10.00 -1.09 -19.20
CA GLY A 13 -8.83 -1.76 -19.75
C GLY A 13 -9.19 -2.52 -21.04
N ILE A 14 -8.40 -2.30 -22.10
CA ILE A 14 -8.52 -3.00 -23.37
C ILE A 14 -7.09 -3.41 -23.77
N GLY A 15 -6.81 -4.71 -23.78
CA GLY A 15 -5.46 -5.17 -24.06
C GLY A 15 -5.33 -6.68 -24.17
N VAL A 16 -4.11 -7.16 -24.05
CA VAL A 16 -3.78 -8.58 -24.15
C VAL A 16 -3.23 -9.13 -22.84
N ALA A 17 -3.62 -10.34 -22.52
CA ALA A 17 -3.17 -11.01 -21.30
C ALA A 17 -1.65 -11.16 -21.26
N LYS A 18 -1.09 -10.84 -20.11
CA LYS A 18 0.21 -11.29 -19.64
C LYS A 18 0.01 -12.11 -18.36
N VAL A 19 0.12 -13.42 -18.51
CA VAL A 19 -0.19 -14.35 -17.42
C VAL A 19 1.03 -14.51 -16.51
N VAL A 20 0.87 -14.03 -15.30
CA VAL A 20 1.86 -14.23 -14.24
C VAL A 20 1.54 -15.55 -13.54
N ARG A 21 2.28 -16.59 -13.90
CA ARG A 21 2.16 -17.89 -13.25
C ARG A 21 3.15 -17.97 -12.11
N GLU A 22 2.63 -18.22 -10.92
CA GLU A 22 3.49 -18.67 -9.84
C GLU A 22 4.10 -20.01 -10.25
N GLN A 23 5.41 -20.02 -10.42
CA GLN A 23 6.12 -21.29 -10.50
C GLN A 23 6.07 -21.89 -9.11
N ASN A 24 5.18 -22.86 -8.87
CA ASN A 24 5.22 -23.67 -7.68
C ASN A 24 6.57 -24.41 -7.67
N VAL A 25 7.47 -23.93 -6.84
CA VAL A 25 8.75 -24.60 -6.62
C VAL A 25 8.47 -25.71 -5.61
N GLU A 26 8.50 -26.96 -6.08
CA GLU A 26 8.40 -28.09 -5.17
C GLU A 26 9.73 -28.21 -4.40
N VAL A 27 9.65 -27.88 -3.12
CA VAL A 27 10.80 -27.96 -2.22
C VAL A 27 10.87 -29.35 -1.62
N VAL A 28 11.93 -30.08 -1.94
CA VAL A 28 12.14 -31.44 -1.45
C VAL A 28 13.27 -31.47 -0.43
N LYS A 29 13.05 -32.12 0.70
CA LYS A 29 14.10 -32.33 1.71
C LYS A 29 15.25 -33.14 1.12
N LYS A 30 16.42 -32.53 1.01
CA LYS A 30 17.65 -33.17 0.53
C LYS A 30 18.72 -33.06 1.60
N ALA A 31 19.44 -34.17 1.86
CA ALA A 31 20.59 -34.14 2.71
C ALA A 31 21.79 -33.52 1.97
N VAL A 32 22.54 -32.69 2.66
CA VAL A 32 23.76 -32.03 2.12
C VAL A 32 25.01 -32.58 2.81
N SER A 33 26.07 -32.73 2.06
CA SER A 33 27.37 -33.23 2.56
C SER A 33 28.30 -32.12 3.06
N ASP A 34 28.18 -30.92 2.46
CA ASP A 34 28.95 -29.74 2.83
C ASP A 34 28.05 -28.67 3.43
N ILE A 35 27.89 -28.74 4.74
CA ILE A 35 27.01 -27.86 5.51
C ILE A 35 27.50 -26.40 5.49
N GLU A 36 28.82 -26.19 5.50
CA GLU A 36 29.39 -24.84 5.50
C GLU A 36 29.17 -24.16 4.14
N ALA A 37 29.34 -24.88 3.05
CA ALA A 37 29.05 -24.37 1.72
C ALA A 37 27.56 -23.98 1.58
N GLU A 38 26.65 -24.80 2.13
CA GLU A 38 25.21 -24.56 2.09
C GLU A 38 24.82 -23.32 2.89
N VAL A 39 25.36 -23.17 4.09
CA VAL A 39 25.12 -21.95 4.91
C VAL A 39 25.68 -20.71 4.22
N ASN A 40 26.87 -20.78 3.63
CA ASN A 40 27.47 -19.67 2.92
C ASN A 40 26.66 -19.29 1.67
N ASN A 41 26.09 -20.27 0.96
CA ASN A 41 25.19 -20.03 -0.17
C ASN A 41 23.92 -19.31 0.29
N PHE A 42 23.27 -19.77 1.37
CA PHE A 42 22.12 -19.10 1.95
C PHE A 42 22.41 -17.64 2.32
N MET A 43 23.50 -17.39 3.08
CA MET A 43 23.89 -16.05 3.50
C MET A 43 24.14 -15.11 2.31
N LYS A 44 24.84 -15.61 1.29
CA LYS A 44 25.07 -14.85 0.05
C LYS A 44 23.75 -14.50 -0.66
N VAL A 45 22.84 -15.46 -0.78
CA VAL A 45 21.52 -15.23 -1.39
C VAL A 45 20.71 -14.24 -0.58
N LEU A 46 20.73 -14.34 0.74
CA LEU A 46 20.06 -13.42 1.64
C LEU A 46 20.53 -11.97 1.43
N ASP A 47 21.86 -11.75 1.38
CA ASP A 47 22.43 -10.42 1.17
C ASP A 47 22.08 -9.85 -0.20
N ILE A 48 22.13 -10.67 -1.26
CA ILE A 48 21.70 -10.26 -2.61
C ILE A 48 20.22 -9.88 -2.59
N THR A 49 19.35 -10.68 -1.98
CA THR A 49 17.92 -10.42 -1.93
C THR A 49 17.61 -9.15 -1.15
N LYS A 50 18.30 -8.88 -0.05
CA LYS A 50 18.18 -7.60 0.70
C LYS A 50 18.57 -6.39 -0.16
N ALA A 51 19.69 -6.49 -0.89
CA ALA A 51 20.16 -5.41 -1.76
C ALA A 51 19.15 -5.11 -2.88
N GLU A 52 18.66 -6.14 -3.57
CA GLU A 52 17.62 -6.00 -4.60
C GLU A 52 16.32 -5.42 -4.03
N THR A 53 15.89 -5.86 -2.82
CA THR A 53 14.70 -5.31 -2.16
C THR A 53 14.87 -3.83 -1.84
N LYS A 54 16.07 -3.41 -1.45
CA LYS A 54 16.37 -2.00 -1.18
C LYS A 54 16.29 -1.15 -2.45
N GLU A 55 16.81 -1.65 -3.56
CA GLU A 55 16.72 -0.98 -4.86
C GLU A 55 15.25 -0.86 -5.31
N MET A 56 14.46 -1.92 -5.13
CA MET A 56 13.02 -1.93 -5.42
C MET A 56 12.27 -0.90 -4.57
N SER A 57 12.53 -0.85 -3.25
CA SER A 57 11.91 0.13 -2.34
C SER A 57 12.22 1.56 -2.76
N GLN A 58 13.47 1.87 -3.10
CA GLN A 58 13.88 3.20 -3.57
C GLN A 58 13.25 3.58 -4.92
N ALA A 59 13.00 2.61 -5.81
CA ALA A 59 12.34 2.84 -7.07
C ALA A 59 10.83 3.14 -6.87
N LEU A 60 10.17 2.43 -5.96
CA LEU A 60 8.77 2.67 -5.61
C LEU A 60 8.57 4.03 -4.92
N GLU A 61 9.45 4.41 -4.01
CA GLU A 61 9.40 5.72 -3.34
C GLU A 61 9.40 6.88 -4.33
N LYS A 62 10.13 6.72 -5.45
CA LYS A 62 10.20 7.74 -6.51
C LYS A 62 8.99 7.76 -7.46
N ASN A 63 8.41 6.60 -7.73
CA ASN A 63 7.50 6.41 -8.86
C ASN A 63 6.04 6.11 -8.48
N ALA A 64 5.76 5.65 -7.25
CA ALA A 64 4.42 5.18 -6.89
C ALA A 64 3.89 5.74 -5.56
N SER A 65 4.32 5.22 -4.43
CA SER A 65 3.91 5.73 -3.12
C SER A 65 4.89 5.35 -2.02
N ALA A 66 5.01 6.23 -1.02
CA ALA A 66 5.81 5.99 0.18
C ALA A 66 5.34 4.72 0.94
N LYS A 67 4.04 4.46 0.97
CA LYS A 67 3.45 3.31 1.67
C LYS A 67 3.90 1.96 1.10
N GLU A 68 4.03 1.85 -0.22
CA GLU A 68 4.49 0.62 -0.88
C GLU A 68 6.00 0.41 -0.72
N ALA A 69 6.76 1.50 -0.72
CA ALA A 69 8.17 1.45 -0.39
C ALA A 69 8.39 0.97 1.06
N GLU A 70 7.53 1.36 1.99
CA GLU A 70 7.54 0.95 3.40
C GLU A 70 7.29 -0.56 3.58
N ILE A 71 6.40 -1.17 2.79
CA ILE A 71 6.18 -2.63 2.81
C ILE A 71 7.48 -3.37 2.46
N LEU A 72 8.18 -2.94 1.40
CA LEU A 72 9.45 -3.55 1.02
C LEU A 72 10.56 -3.27 2.05
N PHE A 73 10.53 -2.13 2.73
CA PHE A 73 11.41 -1.88 3.86
C PHE A 73 11.14 -2.87 5.01
N GLY A 74 9.86 -3.18 5.28
CA GLY A 74 9.45 -4.22 6.22
C GLY A 74 10.02 -5.61 5.85
N HIS A 75 10.07 -5.96 4.55
CA HIS A 75 10.73 -7.20 4.10
C HIS A 75 12.24 -7.20 4.42
N ILE A 76 12.93 -6.06 4.27
CA ILE A 76 14.35 -5.94 4.62
C ILE A 76 14.54 -6.16 6.13
N MET A 77 13.66 -5.59 6.95
CA MET A 77 13.71 -5.78 8.41
C MET A 77 13.52 -7.25 8.80
N LEU A 78 12.51 -7.93 8.24
CA LEU A 78 12.27 -9.36 8.48
C LEU A 78 13.47 -10.21 8.03
N MET A 79 14.02 -9.98 6.84
CA MET A 79 15.23 -10.68 6.36
C MET A 79 16.49 -10.34 7.16
N SER A 80 16.47 -9.29 7.96
CA SER A 80 17.60 -8.87 8.82
C SER A 80 17.42 -9.30 10.27
N ASP A 81 16.28 -9.88 10.62
CA ASP A 81 16.03 -10.37 11.97
C ASP A 81 16.97 -11.53 12.31
N PRO A 82 17.84 -11.39 13.32
CA PRO A 82 18.73 -12.44 13.74
C PRO A 82 18.02 -13.75 14.11
N MET A 83 16.81 -13.66 14.69
CA MET A 83 16.06 -14.87 15.06
C MET A 83 15.67 -15.69 13.84
N LEU A 84 15.17 -15.07 12.78
CA LEU A 84 14.81 -15.75 11.54
C LEU A 84 16.07 -16.37 10.87
N VAL A 85 17.13 -15.57 10.75
CA VAL A 85 18.37 -15.98 10.09
C VAL A 85 19.05 -17.13 10.85
N ASP A 86 19.19 -17.00 12.16
CA ASP A 86 19.82 -18.02 13.01
C ASP A 86 19.01 -19.32 13.00
N GLU A 87 17.69 -19.26 12.97
CA GLU A 87 16.85 -20.45 12.93
C GLU A 87 17.00 -21.20 11.60
N ILE A 88 17.06 -20.50 10.47
CA ILE A 88 17.33 -21.11 9.17
C ILE A 88 18.73 -21.77 9.17
N VAL A 89 19.75 -21.06 9.64
CA VAL A 89 21.13 -21.59 9.73
C VAL A 89 21.20 -22.80 10.66
N ASN A 90 20.54 -22.74 11.82
CA ASN A 90 20.47 -23.84 12.76
C ASN A 90 19.78 -25.09 12.18
N ARG A 91 18.73 -24.87 11.36
CA ARG A 91 18.02 -25.95 10.65
C ARG A 91 18.91 -26.62 9.62
N ILE A 92 19.66 -25.84 8.81
CA ILE A 92 20.63 -26.37 7.85
C ILE A 92 21.70 -27.21 8.59
N LYS A 93 22.27 -26.67 9.68
CA LYS A 93 23.34 -27.33 10.44
C LYS A 93 22.84 -28.55 11.22
N GLY A 94 21.71 -28.40 11.91
CA GLY A 94 21.19 -29.43 12.82
C GLY A 94 20.64 -30.67 12.11
N GLU A 95 19.99 -30.44 10.96
CA GLU A 95 19.37 -31.51 10.19
C GLU A 95 20.21 -31.93 8.95
N SER A 96 21.29 -31.22 8.63
CA SER A 96 22.13 -31.43 7.43
C SER A 96 21.27 -31.39 6.14
N VAL A 97 20.37 -30.41 6.01
CA VAL A 97 19.44 -30.24 4.89
C VAL A 97 19.82 -29.07 3.99
N CYS A 98 19.33 -29.10 2.76
CA CYS A 98 19.52 -28.02 1.79
C CYS A 98 18.84 -26.69 2.24
N ALA A 99 19.40 -25.58 1.80
CA ALA A 99 18.98 -24.25 2.22
C ALA A 99 17.53 -23.93 1.82
N GLU A 100 17.10 -24.32 0.61
CA GLU A 100 15.73 -24.11 0.15
C GLU A 100 14.70 -24.80 1.05
N TYR A 101 15.01 -25.99 1.57
CA TYR A 101 14.13 -26.71 2.51
C TYR A 101 14.10 -26.02 3.87
N ALA A 102 15.24 -25.61 4.40
CA ALA A 102 15.31 -24.90 5.67
C ALA A 102 14.55 -23.57 5.62
N VAL A 103 14.68 -22.82 4.54
CA VAL A 103 13.93 -21.57 4.30
C VAL A 103 12.42 -21.84 4.22
N ASP A 104 12.01 -22.87 3.47
CA ASP A 104 10.57 -23.22 3.34
C ASP A 104 9.94 -23.53 4.70
N GLU A 105 10.57 -24.41 5.47
CA GLU A 105 10.07 -24.85 6.78
C GLU A 105 9.99 -23.70 7.79
N VAL A 106 11.07 -22.92 7.93
CA VAL A 106 11.12 -21.85 8.91
C VAL A 106 10.17 -20.71 8.55
N CYS A 107 10.18 -20.27 7.29
CA CYS A 107 9.28 -19.20 6.87
C CYS A 107 7.81 -19.60 6.96
N ASN A 108 7.45 -20.87 6.67
CA ASN A 108 6.09 -21.37 6.85
C ASN A 108 5.66 -21.37 8.33
N GLN A 109 6.59 -21.70 9.26
CA GLN A 109 6.32 -21.63 10.69
C GLN A 109 6.06 -20.19 11.16
N TYR A 110 6.88 -19.22 10.73
CA TYR A 110 6.67 -17.81 11.05
C TYR A 110 5.39 -17.26 10.41
N ALA A 111 5.08 -17.60 9.15
CA ALA A 111 3.86 -17.19 8.50
C ALA A 111 2.60 -17.74 9.23
N ALA A 112 2.62 -19.00 9.65
CA ALA A 112 1.55 -19.59 10.44
C ALA A 112 1.39 -18.92 11.82
N LEU A 113 2.50 -18.57 12.46
CA LEU A 113 2.50 -17.83 13.73
C LEU A 113 1.85 -16.45 13.55
N PHE A 114 2.29 -15.67 12.58
CA PHE A 114 1.72 -14.34 12.28
C PHE A 114 0.24 -14.43 11.92
N ALA A 115 -0.16 -15.40 11.10
CA ALA A 115 -1.56 -15.60 10.73
C ALA A 115 -2.49 -15.98 11.90
N SER A 116 -1.93 -16.55 12.97
CA SER A 116 -2.68 -16.94 14.17
C SER A 116 -2.89 -15.81 15.19
N MET A 117 -2.26 -14.66 14.99
CA MET A 117 -2.39 -13.51 15.88
C MET A 117 -3.69 -12.75 15.62
N ASP A 118 -4.34 -12.23 16.68
CA ASP A 118 -5.56 -11.41 16.60
C ASP A 118 -5.25 -9.93 16.23
N ASP A 119 -4.24 -9.70 15.40
CA ASP A 119 -3.78 -8.39 14.96
C ASP A 119 -3.71 -8.37 13.42
N GLU A 120 -4.47 -7.48 12.79
CA GLU A 120 -4.57 -7.40 11.33
C GLU A 120 -3.22 -7.08 10.67
N LEU A 121 -2.37 -6.26 11.34
CA LEU A 121 -1.04 -5.92 10.84
C LEU A 121 -0.13 -7.17 10.87
N MET A 122 -0.19 -7.96 11.95
CA MET A 122 0.57 -9.21 12.05
C MET A 122 0.08 -10.26 11.04
N GLN A 123 -1.23 -10.32 10.78
CA GLN A 123 -1.75 -11.19 9.72
C GLN A 123 -1.24 -10.80 8.32
N GLN A 124 -1.07 -9.50 8.05
CA GLN A 124 -0.43 -9.03 6.81
C GLN A 124 1.03 -9.47 6.73
N ARG A 125 1.77 -9.48 7.84
CA ARG A 125 3.14 -9.99 7.91
C ARG A 125 3.28 -11.47 7.52
N ALA A 126 2.23 -12.27 7.67
CA ALA A 126 2.22 -13.64 7.18
C ALA A 126 2.38 -13.69 5.65
N THR A 127 1.72 -12.81 4.92
CA THR A 127 1.82 -12.70 3.46
C THR A 127 3.21 -12.20 3.04
N ASP A 128 3.76 -11.21 3.76
CA ASP A 128 5.12 -10.72 3.53
C ASP A 128 6.17 -11.83 3.70
N MET A 129 6.02 -12.66 4.75
CA MET A 129 6.90 -13.80 5.00
C MET A 129 6.86 -14.84 3.87
N LEU A 130 5.68 -15.11 3.30
CA LEU A 130 5.54 -16.02 2.15
C LEU A 130 6.14 -15.43 0.86
N ASP A 131 6.10 -14.11 0.67
CA ASP A 131 6.79 -13.45 -0.45
C ASP A 131 8.31 -13.56 -0.31
N ILE A 132 8.85 -13.23 0.87
CA ILE A 132 10.27 -13.39 1.19
C ILE A 132 10.73 -14.84 0.97
N LYS A 133 9.99 -15.81 1.49
CA LYS A 133 10.24 -17.25 1.31
C LYS A 133 10.38 -17.60 -0.18
N THR A 134 9.39 -17.22 -0.97
CA THR A 134 9.35 -17.52 -2.40
C THR A 134 10.54 -16.93 -3.15
N ARG A 135 10.91 -15.70 -2.82
CA ARG A 135 12.06 -15.01 -3.43
C ARG A 135 13.38 -15.67 -3.06
N LEU A 136 13.60 -16.00 -1.78
CA LEU A 136 14.81 -16.67 -1.32
C LEU A 136 14.95 -18.05 -1.98
N ILE A 137 13.90 -18.87 -1.99
CA ILE A 137 13.93 -20.20 -2.58
C ILE A 137 14.23 -20.14 -4.08
N LYS A 138 13.54 -19.28 -4.83
CA LYS A 138 13.81 -19.11 -6.27
C LYS A 138 15.26 -18.69 -6.52
N LYS A 139 15.78 -17.78 -5.70
CA LYS A 139 17.17 -17.31 -5.83
C LYS A 139 18.19 -18.39 -5.51
N ILE A 140 17.96 -19.21 -4.46
CA ILE A 140 18.78 -20.37 -4.12
C ILE A 140 18.82 -21.35 -5.28
N LEU A 141 17.68 -21.61 -5.91
CA LEU A 141 17.54 -22.56 -7.02
C LEU A 141 17.92 -21.97 -8.39
N GLY A 142 18.29 -20.69 -8.47
CA GLY A 142 18.64 -20.02 -9.74
C GLY A 142 17.45 -19.84 -10.68
N ILE A 143 16.22 -19.81 -10.15
CA ILE A 143 14.99 -19.60 -10.92
C ILE A 143 14.76 -18.10 -11.09
N GLU A 144 14.66 -17.63 -12.33
CA GLU A 144 14.35 -16.22 -12.61
C GLU A 144 12.89 -15.88 -12.23
N ASN A 145 12.71 -14.73 -11.61
CA ASN A 145 11.38 -14.17 -11.36
C ASN A 145 10.81 -13.58 -12.66
N THR A 146 9.49 -13.61 -12.80
CA THR A 146 8.79 -12.90 -13.87
C THR A 146 9.04 -11.39 -13.70
N ASP A 147 9.77 -10.78 -14.63
CA ASP A 147 10.09 -9.36 -14.61
C ASP A 147 8.93 -8.55 -15.24
N LEU A 148 8.11 -7.93 -14.41
CA LEU A 148 6.99 -7.10 -14.85
C LEU A 148 7.42 -5.70 -15.34
N SER A 149 8.70 -5.35 -15.21
CA SER A 149 9.22 -4.06 -15.72
C SER A 149 9.28 -4.01 -17.25
N LYS A 150 9.34 -5.18 -17.90
CA LYS A 150 9.51 -5.33 -19.36
C LYS A 150 8.22 -5.71 -20.09
N LEU A 151 7.07 -5.44 -19.49
CA LEU A 151 5.79 -5.73 -20.12
C LEU A 151 5.61 -4.91 -21.42
N PRO A 152 5.11 -5.53 -22.50
CA PRO A 152 4.74 -4.83 -23.72
C PRO A 152 3.62 -3.81 -23.46
N TYR A 153 3.58 -2.75 -24.27
CA TYR A 153 2.50 -1.78 -24.26
C TYR A 153 1.15 -2.46 -24.55
N GLY A 154 0.13 -2.14 -23.77
CA GLY A 154 -1.21 -2.73 -23.88
C GLY A 154 -1.38 -4.04 -23.11
N SER A 155 -0.48 -4.36 -22.20
CA SER A 155 -0.58 -5.57 -21.37
C SER A 155 -1.68 -5.46 -20.32
N ILE A 156 -2.44 -6.56 -20.13
CA ILE A 156 -3.31 -6.77 -18.97
C ILE A 156 -2.69 -7.91 -18.17
N ILE A 157 -2.28 -7.59 -16.94
CA ILE A 157 -1.70 -8.58 -16.03
C ILE A 157 -2.80 -9.50 -15.53
N VAL A 158 -2.60 -10.81 -15.70
CA VAL A 158 -3.49 -11.86 -15.20
C VAL A 158 -2.71 -12.73 -14.23
N ALA A 159 -3.10 -12.74 -12.97
CA ALA A 159 -2.39 -13.45 -11.91
C ALA A 159 -3.35 -14.13 -10.93
N LYS A 160 -2.85 -15.07 -10.13
CA LYS A 160 -3.59 -15.53 -8.95
C LYS A 160 -3.65 -14.44 -7.89
N ASP A 161 -2.51 -13.84 -7.59
CA ASP A 161 -2.35 -12.63 -6.78
C ASP A 161 -1.07 -11.91 -7.21
N LEU A 162 -0.89 -10.67 -6.76
CA LEU A 162 0.32 -9.89 -7.01
C LEU A 162 0.96 -9.50 -5.68
N THR A 163 2.21 -9.89 -5.50
CA THR A 163 2.99 -9.51 -4.33
C THR A 163 3.69 -8.17 -4.53
N PRO A 164 4.07 -7.47 -3.44
CA PRO A 164 4.82 -6.23 -3.52
C PRO A 164 6.09 -6.32 -4.37
N SER A 165 6.82 -7.44 -4.22
CA SER A 165 8.05 -7.67 -4.95
C SER A 165 7.86 -7.85 -6.45
N MET A 166 6.73 -8.41 -6.89
CA MET A 166 6.41 -8.56 -8.31
C MET A 166 6.13 -7.22 -8.98
N THR A 167 5.55 -6.29 -8.26
CA THR A 167 5.03 -5.03 -8.79
C THR A 167 6.01 -3.85 -8.71
N ALA A 168 7.10 -4.00 -7.97
CA ALA A 168 8.07 -2.95 -7.69
C ALA A 168 8.74 -2.31 -8.93
N GLY A 169 8.79 -3.02 -10.04
CA GLY A 169 9.36 -2.51 -11.31
C GLY A 169 8.32 -2.22 -12.39
N LEU A 170 7.04 -2.24 -12.06
CA LEU A 170 5.96 -2.14 -13.03
C LEU A 170 5.93 -0.74 -13.67
N ASN A 171 5.95 -0.68 -15.01
CA ASN A 171 5.73 0.57 -15.73
C ASN A 171 4.23 0.76 -16.03
N PRO A 172 3.56 1.73 -15.37
CA PRO A 172 2.13 1.94 -15.53
C PRO A 172 1.72 2.28 -16.97
N ASP A 173 2.58 2.92 -17.75
CA ASP A 173 2.28 3.30 -19.14
C ASP A 173 2.06 2.08 -20.06
N ASN A 174 2.64 0.94 -19.71
CA ASN A 174 2.54 -0.29 -20.48
C ASN A 174 1.37 -1.20 -20.04
N VAL A 175 0.82 -0.97 -18.85
CA VAL A 175 -0.19 -1.84 -18.23
C VAL A 175 -1.57 -1.23 -18.33
N PHE A 176 -2.45 -1.89 -19.08
CA PHE A 176 -3.82 -1.42 -19.35
C PHE A 176 -4.86 -2.04 -18.42
N GLY A 177 -4.45 -2.93 -17.53
CA GLY A 177 -5.31 -3.48 -16.53
C GLY A 177 -4.65 -4.57 -15.68
N ILE A 178 -5.25 -4.80 -14.52
CA ILE A 178 -4.86 -5.85 -13.59
C ILE A 178 -6.08 -6.72 -13.28
N VAL A 179 -5.90 -8.04 -13.40
CA VAL A 179 -6.92 -9.04 -13.14
C VAL A 179 -6.34 -10.09 -12.19
N THR A 180 -6.93 -10.27 -11.01
CA THR A 180 -6.47 -11.28 -10.06
C THR A 180 -7.57 -12.24 -9.63
N GLN A 181 -7.18 -13.51 -9.41
CA GLN A 181 -8.09 -14.56 -8.94
C GLN A 181 -8.48 -14.34 -7.48
N PHE A 182 -7.53 -13.92 -6.65
CA PHE A 182 -7.72 -13.63 -5.23
C PHE A 182 -7.64 -12.13 -4.96
N GLY A 183 -7.95 -11.77 -3.72
CA GLY A 183 -7.89 -10.40 -3.24
C GLY A 183 -9.26 -9.72 -3.14
N GLY A 184 -9.27 -8.58 -2.48
CA GLY A 184 -10.42 -7.71 -2.27
C GLY A 184 -10.02 -6.23 -2.42
N LYS A 185 -10.92 -5.30 -2.12
CA LYS A 185 -10.65 -3.84 -2.23
C LYS A 185 -9.47 -3.36 -1.39
N THR A 186 -9.11 -4.08 -0.36
CA THR A 186 -7.98 -3.79 0.54
C THR A 186 -6.73 -4.61 0.26
N SER A 187 -6.76 -5.50 -0.75
CA SER A 187 -5.58 -6.28 -1.13
C SER A 187 -4.47 -5.39 -1.69
N HIS A 188 -3.24 -5.88 -1.61
CA HIS A 188 -2.07 -5.19 -2.14
C HIS A 188 -2.24 -4.83 -3.63
N SER A 189 -2.69 -5.79 -4.44
CA SER A 189 -2.98 -5.59 -5.88
C SER A 189 -3.97 -4.44 -6.12
N ALA A 190 -5.00 -4.32 -5.27
CA ALA A 190 -6.01 -3.26 -5.37
C ALA A 190 -5.46 -1.88 -4.95
N ILE A 191 -4.64 -1.84 -3.90
CA ILE A 191 -4.00 -0.60 -3.42
C ILE A 191 -3.04 -0.07 -4.47
N LEU A 192 -2.18 -0.93 -5.00
CA LEU A 192 -1.24 -0.59 -6.06
C LEU A 192 -1.95 -0.09 -7.32
N ALA A 193 -2.98 -0.81 -7.78
CA ALA A 193 -3.72 -0.43 -8.98
C ALA A 193 -4.32 0.97 -8.86
N ARG A 194 -4.87 1.33 -7.68
CA ARG A 194 -5.35 2.69 -7.42
C ARG A 194 -4.23 3.73 -7.39
N ALA A 195 -3.10 3.40 -6.77
CA ALA A 195 -1.95 4.31 -6.67
C ALA A 195 -1.35 4.63 -8.05
N LEU A 196 -1.34 3.63 -8.95
CA LEU A 196 -0.85 3.78 -10.33
C LEU A 196 -1.94 4.18 -11.33
N GLU A 197 -3.18 4.39 -10.89
CA GLU A 197 -4.35 4.68 -11.75
C GLU A 197 -4.58 3.64 -12.87
N ILE A 198 -4.25 2.36 -12.60
CA ILE A 198 -4.45 1.24 -13.52
C ILE A 198 -5.80 0.58 -13.23
N PRO A 199 -6.70 0.42 -14.23
CA PRO A 199 -7.96 -0.30 -14.04
C PRO A 199 -7.74 -1.70 -13.47
N ALA A 200 -8.50 -2.09 -12.43
CA ALA A 200 -8.28 -3.39 -11.80
C ALA A 200 -9.57 -4.08 -11.35
N VAL A 201 -9.60 -5.39 -11.57
CA VAL A 201 -10.63 -6.30 -11.07
C VAL A 201 -9.97 -7.43 -10.31
N VAL A 202 -10.36 -7.63 -9.06
CA VAL A 202 -9.79 -8.63 -8.16
C VAL A 202 -10.85 -9.63 -7.69
N GLY A 203 -10.44 -10.78 -7.13
CA GLY A 203 -11.36 -11.74 -6.56
C GLY A 203 -12.19 -12.51 -7.59
N LEU A 204 -11.62 -12.78 -8.77
CA LEU A 204 -12.25 -13.54 -9.84
C LEU A 204 -12.16 -15.05 -9.59
N SER A 205 -13.03 -15.60 -8.75
CA SER A 205 -13.02 -17.02 -8.37
C SER A 205 -13.11 -17.99 -9.55
N ASN A 206 -13.68 -17.55 -10.68
CA ASN A 206 -13.86 -18.34 -11.90
C ASN A 206 -12.87 -17.95 -13.01
N LEU A 207 -11.71 -17.41 -12.65
CA LEU A 207 -10.66 -17.10 -13.63
C LEU A 207 -10.16 -18.42 -14.26
N PRO A 208 -10.23 -18.59 -15.59
CA PRO A 208 -9.77 -19.82 -16.24
C PRO A 208 -8.27 -20.03 -16.06
N GLU A 209 -7.85 -21.23 -15.73
CA GLU A 209 -6.43 -21.58 -15.54
C GLU A 209 -5.66 -21.68 -16.88
N ASP A 210 -6.38 -21.86 -17.98
CA ASP A 210 -5.86 -22.07 -19.34
C ASP A 210 -5.70 -20.77 -20.13
N ILE A 211 -5.90 -19.61 -19.52
CA ILE A 211 -5.61 -18.32 -20.17
C ILE A 211 -4.14 -18.30 -20.60
N SER A 212 -3.92 -17.99 -21.89
CA SER A 212 -2.60 -17.92 -22.47
C SER A 212 -2.16 -16.44 -22.65
N ASP A 213 -0.84 -16.23 -22.69
CA ASP A 213 -0.29 -14.95 -23.11
C ASP A 213 -0.86 -14.51 -24.46
N ASN A 214 -1.07 -13.21 -24.61
CA ASN A 214 -1.65 -12.56 -25.78
C ASN A 214 -3.15 -12.88 -26.04
N THR A 215 -3.86 -13.45 -25.08
CA THR A 215 -5.33 -13.54 -25.11
C THR A 215 -5.93 -12.14 -24.98
N ASP A 216 -6.85 -11.76 -25.88
CA ASP A 216 -7.58 -10.49 -25.78
C ASP A 216 -8.44 -10.43 -24.52
N ILE A 217 -8.32 -9.35 -23.76
CA ILE A 217 -9.10 -9.12 -22.53
C ILE A 217 -9.63 -7.68 -22.53
N LEU A 218 -10.87 -7.56 -22.08
CA LEU A 218 -11.51 -6.30 -21.71
C LEU A 218 -11.82 -6.35 -20.23
N LEU A 219 -11.63 -5.22 -19.53
CA LEU A 219 -12.04 -5.12 -18.12
C LEU A 219 -12.63 -3.74 -17.83
N ASP A 220 -13.57 -3.72 -16.90
CA ASP A 220 -14.21 -2.55 -16.34
C ASP A 220 -13.96 -2.55 -14.82
N GLY A 221 -13.06 -1.68 -14.38
CA GLY A 221 -12.60 -1.62 -12.99
C GLY A 221 -13.62 -1.02 -12.03
N GLU A 222 -14.69 -0.38 -12.52
CA GLU A 222 -15.80 0.12 -11.71
C GLU A 222 -16.82 -1.01 -11.45
N SER A 223 -17.31 -1.63 -12.52
CA SER A 223 -18.33 -2.69 -12.44
C SER A 223 -17.80 -4.06 -12.00
N GLY A 224 -16.49 -4.29 -12.12
CA GLY A 224 -15.86 -5.59 -11.86
C GLY A 224 -16.05 -6.61 -12.99
N GLU A 225 -16.45 -6.17 -14.18
CA GLU A 225 -16.63 -7.03 -15.35
C GLU A 225 -15.32 -7.29 -16.07
N VAL A 226 -15.07 -8.55 -16.44
CA VAL A 226 -13.93 -8.96 -17.28
C VAL A 226 -14.46 -9.86 -18.41
N ILE A 227 -14.05 -9.55 -19.66
CA ILE A 227 -14.39 -10.33 -20.83
C ILE A 227 -13.11 -10.91 -21.44
N ILE A 228 -13.02 -12.23 -21.49
CA ILE A 228 -11.91 -12.98 -22.07
C ILE A 228 -12.34 -13.46 -23.45
N LEU A 229 -11.46 -13.28 -24.46
CA LEU A 229 -11.75 -13.54 -25.89
C LEU A 229 -13.02 -12.81 -26.34
N PRO A 230 -13.02 -11.46 -26.29
CA PRO A 230 -14.19 -10.67 -26.67
C PRO A 230 -14.50 -10.78 -28.16
N THR A 231 -15.77 -10.64 -28.49
CA THR A 231 -16.23 -10.42 -29.88
C THR A 231 -15.93 -9.02 -30.36
N ASP A 232 -15.95 -8.78 -31.66
CA ASP A 232 -15.73 -7.43 -32.23
C ASP A 232 -16.77 -6.42 -31.74
N ALA A 233 -18.02 -6.86 -31.52
CA ALA A 233 -19.07 -6.02 -30.96
C ALA A 233 -18.77 -5.57 -29.51
N GLU A 234 -18.26 -6.49 -28.67
CA GLU A 234 -17.85 -6.20 -27.31
C GLU A 234 -16.62 -5.27 -27.27
N LYS A 235 -15.66 -5.48 -28.17
CA LYS A 235 -14.50 -4.57 -28.31
C LYS A 235 -14.96 -3.15 -28.65
N SER A 236 -15.84 -3.00 -29.63
CA SER A 236 -16.38 -1.69 -30.03
C SER A 236 -17.16 -1.00 -28.88
N ASP A 237 -17.92 -1.77 -28.10
CA ASP A 237 -18.64 -1.22 -26.93
C ASP A 237 -17.66 -0.71 -25.87
N TYR A 238 -16.62 -1.49 -25.55
CA TYR A 238 -15.59 -1.10 -24.59
C TYR A 238 -14.73 0.07 -25.06
N GLU A 239 -14.43 0.18 -26.34
CA GLU A 239 -13.78 1.37 -26.91
C GLU A 239 -14.63 2.63 -26.71
N ASN A 240 -15.95 2.51 -26.90
CA ASN A 240 -16.88 3.61 -26.67
C ASN A 240 -16.99 3.96 -25.17
N LYS A 241 -17.02 2.95 -24.27
CA LYS A 241 -16.97 3.17 -22.83
C LYS A 241 -15.68 3.87 -22.42
N LYS A 242 -14.52 3.42 -22.95
CA LYS A 242 -13.21 4.03 -22.69
C LYS A 242 -13.18 5.49 -23.13
N LYS A 243 -13.62 5.78 -24.36
CA LYS A 243 -13.70 7.18 -24.87
C LYS A 243 -14.56 8.06 -23.98
N LYS A 244 -15.71 7.56 -23.49
CA LYS A 244 -16.55 8.31 -22.57
C LYS A 244 -15.89 8.53 -21.21
N TYR A 245 -15.23 7.52 -20.68
CA TYR A 245 -14.48 7.61 -19.40
C TYR A 245 -13.36 8.63 -19.51
N ASP A 246 -12.53 8.52 -20.55
CA ASP A 246 -11.39 9.42 -20.81
C ASP A 246 -11.86 10.87 -21.03
N ALA A 247 -12.94 11.06 -21.81
CA ALA A 247 -13.55 12.38 -22.03
C ALA A 247 -14.09 12.99 -20.73
N ASN A 248 -14.71 12.17 -19.87
CA ASN A 248 -15.17 12.62 -18.56
C ASN A 248 -14.00 13.00 -17.65
N LYS A 249 -12.94 12.18 -17.63
CA LYS A 249 -11.71 12.47 -16.87
C LYS A 249 -11.07 13.79 -17.32
N GLU A 250 -10.98 14.03 -18.63
CA GLU A 250 -10.47 15.29 -19.18
C GLU A 250 -11.41 16.48 -18.89
N MET A 251 -12.71 16.27 -18.93
CA MET A 251 -13.69 17.30 -18.55
C MET A 251 -13.53 17.68 -17.07
N LEU A 252 -13.38 16.70 -16.18
CA LEU A 252 -13.18 16.93 -14.75
C LEU A 252 -11.89 17.71 -14.47
N LYS A 253 -10.82 17.47 -15.22
CA LYS A 253 -9.59 18.27 -15.09
C LYS A 253 -9.82 19.77 -15.31
N LYS A 254 -10.73 20.15 -16.21
CA LYS A 254 -11.06 21.56 -16.47
C LYS A 254 -11.75 22.23 -15.29
N TYR A 255 -12.44 21.45 -14.43
CA TYR A 255 -13.09 22.00 -13.25
C TYR A 255 -12.09 22.29 -12.09
N ARG A 256 -10.87 21.74 -12.14
CA ARG A 256 -9.86 21.96 -11.08
C ARG A 256 -9.51 23.44 -10.87
N GLU A 257 -9.50 24.21 -11.96
CA GLU A 257 -9.12 25.63 -11.95
C GLU A 257 -10.33 26.58 -11.81
N LEU A 258 -11.53 26.04 -11.86
CA LEU A 258 -12.74 26.86 -11.78
C LEU A 258 -13.11 27.13 -10.32
N PRO A 259 -13.57 28.35 -10.00
CA PRO A 259 -14.05 28.65 -8.67
C PRO A 259 -15.30 27.83 -8.34
N SER A 260 -15.37 27.33 -7.13
CA SER A 260 -16.49 26.53 -6.63
C SER A 260 -17.69 27.42 -6.32
N ILE A 261 -18.56 27.61 -7.32
CA ILE A 261 -19.73 28.48 -7.23
C ILE A 261 -21.00 27.65 -7.49
N SER A 262 -21.96 27.74 -6.57
CA SER A 262 -23.26 27.09 -6.72
C SER A 262 -24.11 27.76 -7.80
N LYS A 263 -25.20 27.09 -8.27
CA LYS A 263 -26.07 27.63 -9.31
C LYS A 263 -26.74 28.94 -8.93
N ASP A 264 -26.91 29.24 -7.66
CA ASP A 264 -27.47 30.51 -7.12
C ASP A 264 -26.37 31.56 -6.87
N GLY A 265 -25.13 31.30 -7.33
CA GLY A 265 -24.03 32.27 -7.29
C GLY A 265 -23.27 32.32 -5.96
N LYS A 266 -23.51 31.40 -5.02
CA LYS A 266 -22.80 31.37 -3.77
C LYS A 266 -21.45 30.67 -3.95
N LYS A 267 -20.38 31.31 -3.49
CA LYS A 267 -19.05 30.70 -3.44
C LYS A 267 -19.01 29.69 -2.29
N VAL A 268 -18.54 28.48 -2.57
CA VAL A 268 -18.31 27.39 -1.61
C VAL A 268 -16.84 27.04 -1.69
N GLU A 269 -16.18 26.89 -0.56
CA GLU A 269 -14.81 26.43 -0.50
C GLU A 269 -14.78 24.89 -0.52
N ILE A 270 -13.98 24.31 -1.44
CA ILE A 270 -13.73 22.86 -1.49
C ILE A 270 -12.36 22.60 -0.90
N ALA A 271 -12.34 21.98 0.28
CA ALA A 271 -11.13 21.71 1.03
C ALA A 271 -10.90 20.20 1.18
N GLY A 272 -9.63 19.81 1.17
CA GLY A 272 -9.22 18.41 1.32
C GLY A 272 -9.11 17.96 2.77
N ASN A 273 -9.32 16.66 3.01
CA ASN A 273 -8.94 16.00 4.26
C ASN A 273 -7.62 15.28 4.06
N ILE A 274 -6.65 15.53 4.94
CA ILE A 274 -5.31 14.93 4.88
C ILE A 274 -4.94 14.21 6.16
N GLY A 275 -4.04 13.24 6.03
CA GLY A 275 -3.42 12.51 7.14
C GLY A 275 -1.91 12.77 7.24
N SER A 276 -1.29 13.24 6.16
CA SER A 276 0.14 13.52 6.08
C SER A 276 0.42 14.82 5.31
N PRO A 277 1.61 15.42 5.44
CA PRO A 277 2.01 16.58 4.64
C PRO A 277 2.03 16.31 3.13
N GLU A 278 2.37 15.10 2.70
CA GLU A 278 2.41 14.70 1.30
C GLU A 278 1.04 14.76 0.64
N ASP A 279 -0.02 14.51 1.39
CA ASP A 279 -1.40 14.59 0.88
C ASP A 279 -1.78 16.02 0.46
N ALA A 280 -1.17 17.05 1.06
CA ALA A 280 -1.44 18.44 0.70
C ALA A 280 -1.13 18.73 -0.79
N LYS A 281 -0.08 18.10 -1.33
CA LYS A 281 0.26 18.21 -2.77
C LYS A 281 -0.87 17.68 -3.64
N LYS A 282 -1.45 16.52 -3.27
CA LYS A 282 -2.58 15.92 -4.00
C LYS A 282 -3.84 16.79 -3.93
N VAL A 283 -4.08 17.45 -2.79
CA VAL A 283 -5.19 18.40 -2.65
C VAL A 283 -5.02 19.57 -3.62
N ILE A 284 -3.83 20.15 -3.71
CA ILE A 284 -3.50 21.24 -4.63
C ILE A 284 -3.66 20.79 -6.09
N GLU A 285 -3.07 19.66 -6.45
CA GLU A 285 -3.13 19.07 -7.80
C GLU A 285 -4.58 18.80 -8.25
N ASN A 286 -5.48 18.52 -7.31
CA ASN A 286 -6.91 18.30 -7.59
C ASN A 286 -7.77 19.57 -7.46
N GLY A 287 -7.15 20.74 -7.35
CA GLY A 287 -7.87 22.02 -7.34
C GLY A 287 -8.48 22.37 -5.98
N GLY A 288 -7.99 21.75 -4.89
CA GLY A 288 -8.44 22.07 -3.53
C GLY A 288 -8.13 23.53 -3.15
N GLU A 289 -9.10 24.19 -2.54
CA GLU A 289 -9.02 25.61 -2.15
C GLU A 289 -8.46 25.78 -0.72
N GLY A 290 -8.36 24.68 0.06
CA GLY A 290 -7.85 24.66 1.43
C GLY A 290 -7.67 23.24 1.96
N ILE A 291 -7.20 23.14 3.18
CA ILE A 291 -7.24 21.91 3.98
C ILE A 291 -8.34 22.06 5.02
N GLY A 292 -9.42 21.31 4.83
CA GLY A 292 -10.59 21.34 5.74
C GLY A 292 -10.38 20.52 7.01
N LEU A 293 -9.46 19.55 6.95
CA LEU A 293 -9.07 18.77 8.12
C LEU A 293 -7.69 18.11 7.91
N PHE A 294 -6.73 18.50 8.73
CA PHE A 294 -5.52 17.71 8.95
C PHE A 294 -5.69 16.86 10.19
N ARG A 295 -5.74 15.55 10.00
CA ARG A 295 -5.89 14.56 11.08
C ARG A 295 -4.53 14.26 11.69
N THR A 296 -4.22 14.91 12.80
CA THR A 296 -2.91 14.82 13.44
C THR A 296 -2.63 13.47 14.10
N GLU A 297 -3.64 12.61 14.25
CA GLU A 297 -3.50 11.27 14.84
C GLU A 297 -2.44 10.43 14.12
N PHE A 298 -2.32 10.57 12.81
CA PHE A 298 -1.33 9.82 12.02
C PHE A 298 0.12 10.15 12.41
N LEU A 299 0.38 11.33 13.02
CA LEU A 299 1.70 11.65 13.56
C LEU A 299 2.02 10.87 14.85
N PHE A 300 1.00 10.35 15.52
CA PHE A 300 1.09 9.60 16.78
C PHE A 300 0.96 8.09 16.56
N MET A 301 0.47 7.66 15.41
CA MET A 301 0.32 6.24 15.06
C MET A 301 1.61 5.69 14.45
N ASP A 302 1.71 4.37 14.37
CA ASP A 302 2.79 3.63 13.69
C ASP A 302 4.21 3.99 14.18
N ARG A 303 4.36 4.25 15.50
CA ARG A 303 5.63 4.59 16.15
C ARG A 303 5.68 4.11 17.60
N ASP A 304 6.88 4.02 18.15
CA ASP A 304 7.13 3.49 19.49
C ASP A 304 7.08 4.54 20.62
N GLY A 305 6.82 5.81 20.28
CA GLY A 305 6.81 6.89 21.27
C GLY A 305 6.15 8.18 20.78
N MET A 306 5.94 9.12 21.72
CA MET A 306 5.30 10.39 21.41
C MET A 306 6.09 11.24 20.43
N PRO A 307 5.43 11.88 19.43
CA PRO A 307 6.09 12.85 18.57
C PRO A 307 6.51 14.07 19.40
N ILE A 308 7.78 14.46 19.27
CA ILE A 308 8.27 15.67 19.94
C ILE A 308 7.70 16.94 19.29
N GLU A 309 7.74 18.07 20.02
CA GLU A 309 7.25 19.36 19.50
C GLU A 309 7.83 19.73 18.13
N GLU A 310 9.12 19.45 17.90
CA GLU A 310 9.80 19.82 16.65
C GLU A 310 9.28 19.00 15.45
N GLU A 311 9.06 17.70 15.62
CA GLU A 311 8.49 16.83 14.57
C GLU A 311 7.10 17.31 14.16
N GLN A 312 6.26 17.61 15.16
CA GLN A 312 4.93 18.15 14.91
C GLN A 312 4.99 19.51 14.20
N PHE A 313 5.88 20.40 14.67
CA PHE A 313 6.08 21.73 14.07
C PHE A 313 6.49 21.63 12.59
N GLU A 314 7.49 20.82 12.25
CA GLU A 314 7.93 20.69 10.85
C GLU A 314 6.81 20.12 9.97
N SER A 315 6.04 19.15 10.44
CA SER A 315 4.89 18.60 9.72
C SER A 315 3.81 19.66 9.44
N TYR A 316 3.43 20.45 10.45
CA TYR A 316 2.42 21.51 10.28
C TYR A 316 2.91 22.66 9.41
N LYS A 317 4.17 23.03 9.55
CA LYS A 317 4.83 24.06 8.74
C LYS A 317 4.91 23.64 7.26
N GLU A 318 5.21 22.36 6.97
CA GLU A 318 5.27 21.86 5.61
C GLU A 318 3.91 22.02 4.92
N VAL A 319 2.81 21.60 5.57
CA VAL A 319 1.46 21.78 5.05
C VAL A 319 1.12 23.25 4.87
N ALA A 320 1.36 24.08 5.88
CA ALA A 320 1.05 25.51 5.82
C ALA A 320 1.80 26.22 4.66
N THR A 321 3.07 25.85 4.46
CA THR A 321 3.90 26.39 3.38
C THR A 321 3.41 25.92 2.01
N ALA A 322 3.10 24.63 1.88
CA ALA A 322 2.59 24.05 0.62
C ALA A 322 1.28 24.70 0.16
N MET A 323 0.41 25.08 1.11
CA MET A 323 -0.90 25.68 0.81
C MET A 323 -0.84 27.15 0.42
N GLU A 324 0.34 27.82 0.43
CA GLU A 324 0.56 29.17 -0.10
C GLU A 324 -0.45 30.23 0.41
N GLY A 325 -0.76 30.20 1.71
CA GLY A 325 -1.70 31.12 2.36
C GLY A 325 -3.17 30.74 2.26
N LYS A 326 -3.51 29.65 1.56
CA LYS A 326 -4.82 29.04 1.64
C LYS A 326 -5.06 28.51 3.06
N HIS A 327 -6.31 28.38 3.44
CA HIS A 327 -6.70 27.99 4.78
C HIS A 327 -6.36 26.51 5.09
N VAL A 328 -5.85 26.28 6.30
CA VAL A 328 -5.45 24.96 6.80
C VAL A 328 -6.03 24.74 8.19
N ILE A 329 -7.05 23.89 8.29
CA ILE A 329 -7.60 23.48 9.58
C ILE A 329 -6.83 22.27 10.09
N ILE A 330 -6.17 22.42 11.26
CA ILE A 330 -5.44 21.34 11.91
C ILE A 330 -6.18 20.95 13.18
N ARG A 331 -6.60 19.70 13.27
CA ARG A 331 -7.28 19.16 14.46
C ARG A 331 -6.27 18.75 15.50
N THR A 332 -6.46 19.21 16.77
CA THR A 332 -5.71 18.65 17.88
C THR A 332 -6.05 17.18 18.05
N LEU A 333 -5.17 16.45 18.72
CA LEU A 333 -5.21 15.00 18.84
C LEU A 333 -6.61 14.45 19.17
N ASP A 334 -7.09 13.54 18.33
CA ASP A 334 -8.37 12.83 18.52
C ASP A 334 -8.12 11.31 18.52
N ILE A 335 -7.47 10.85 19.58
CA ILE A 335 -7.18 9.44 19.85
C ILE A 335 -8.06 8.96 20.99
N GLY A 336 -8.36 7.67 20.96
CA GLY A 336 -9.30 6.97 21.83
C GLY A 336 -10.47 6.40 21.00
N GLY A 337 -11.27 5.55 21.61
CA GLY A 337 -12.34 4.85 20.92
C GLY A 337 -11.82 3.65 20.13
N ASP A 338 -11.84 3.74 18.83
CA ASP A 338 -11.42 2.71 17.86
C ASP A 338 -9.92 2.74 17.52
N LYS A 339 -9.20 3.74 18.01
CA LYS A 339 -7.76 3.92 17.71
C LYS A 339 -6.91 3.64 18.94
N GLU A 340 -6.25 2.50 18.92
CA GLU A 340 -5.31 2.11 19.98
C GLU A 340 -3.89 2.56 19.62
N ILE A 341 -3.22 3.17 20.59
CA ILE A 341 -1.80 3.47 20.53
C ILE A 341 -1.14 2.86 21.76
N PRO A 342 -0.47 1.71 21.61
CA PRO A 342 0.03 0.91 22.73
C PRO A 342 0.93 1.69 23.69
N TYR A 343 1.84 2.52 23.19
CA TYR A 343 2.76 3.29 24.02
C TYR A 343 2.09 4.40 24.85
N MET A 344 0.85 4.79 24.51
CA MET A 344 0.10 5.80 25.27
C MET A 344 -0.55 5.23 26.53
N GLY A 345 -0.73 3.91 26.61
CA GLY A 345 -1.31 3.23 27.77
C GLY A 345 -2.75 3.67 28.09
N ILE A 346 -3.53 4.02 27.05
CA ILE A 346 -4.93 4.45 27.22
C ILE A 346 -5.76 3.22 27.54
N VAL A 347 -6.45 3.24 28.68
CA VAL A 347 -7.40 2.18 29.05
C VAL A 347 -8.69 2.37 28.27
N GLN A 348 -9.18 1.31 27.62
CA GLN A 348 -10.48 1.35 26.95
C GLN A 348 -11.63 1.39 27.93
N ASP A 349 -12.55 2.33 27.70
CA ASP A 349 -13.82 2.42 28.43
C ASP A 349 -14.87 1.46 27.81
N GLU A 350 -15.93 1.13 28.56
CA GLU A 350 -17.07 0.34 28.04
C GLU A 350 -17.75 1.00 26.82
N ASN A 351 -17.72 2.33 26.76
CA ASN A 351 -18.20 3.15 25.64
C ASN A 351 -17.09 4.08 25.15
N PRO A 352 -16.08 3.58 24.42
CA PRO A 352 -14.86 4.31 24.11
C PRO A 352 -15.10 5.64 23.38
N PHE A 353 -16.13 5.71 22.53
CA PHE A 353 -16.46 6.93 21.79
C PHE A 353 -16.96 8.08 22.65
N LEU A 354 -17.58 7.77 23.81
CA LEU A 354 -18.09 8.75 24.78
C LEU A 354 -17.14 8.93 25.97
N GLY A 355 -16.09 8.13 26.05
CA GLY A 355 -15.17 8.02 27.17
C GLY A 355 -13.97 8.96 27.13
N TYR A 356 -12.84 8.45 27.59
CA TYR A 356 -11.58 9.15 27.72
C TYR A 356 -10.83 9.26 26.39
N ARG A 357 -11.09 10.35 25.67
CA ARG A 357 -10.49 10.61 24.34
C ARG A 357 -10.40 12.11 24.04
N ALA A 358 -9.68 12.44 22.98
CA ALA A 358 -9.59 13.76 22.38
C ALA A 358 -9.27 14.85 23.42
N ILE A 359 -10.11 15.88 23.55
CA ILE A 359 -9.85 17.01 24.45
C ILE A 359 -9.75 16.57 25.93
N ARG A 360 -10.48 15.54 26.35
CA ARG A 360 -10.39 15.02 27.73
C ARG A 360 -9.01 14.43 27.98
N LEU A 361 -8.50 13.59 27.08
CA LEU A 361 -7.15 13.05 27.12
C LEU A 361 -6.10 14.18 27.06
N CYS A 362 -6.28 15.14 26.15
CA CYS A 362 -5.36 16.26 25.98
C CYS A 362 -5.25 17.14 27.23
N LEU A 363 -6.36 17.39 27.92
CA LEU A 363 -6.37 18.21 29.15
C LEU A 363 -5.75 17.47 30.36
N ASP A 364 -5.96 16.17 30.44
CA ASP A 364 -5.37 15.34 31.50
C ASP A 364 -3.86 15.17 31.30
N ARG A 365 -3.43 14.96 30.07
CA ARG A 365 -2.02 14.82 29.67
C ARG A 365 -1.49 16.10 29.01
N LYS A 366 -1.78 17.25 29.60
CA LYS A 366 -1.46 18.54 28.98
C LYS A 366 0.02 18.79 28.74
N ASP A 367 0.87 18.32 29.66
CA ASP A 367 2.30 18.65 29.62
C ASP A 367 3.09 17.81 28.60
N ASP A 368 2.65 16.59 28.31
CA ASP A 368 3.30 15.66 27.39
C ASP A 368 2.60 15.52 26.03
N ILE A 369 1.32 15.90 25.92
CA ILE A 369 0.57 15.86 24.67
C ILE A 369 0.16 17.27 24.21
N TYR A 370 -0.65 17.96 25.03
CA TYR A 370 -1.41 19.11 24.53
C TYR A 370 -0.57 20.37 24.36
N ILE A 371 0.27 20.70 25.35
CA ILE A 371 1.13 21.87 25.30
C ILE A 371 2.16 21.77 24.15
N PRO A 372 2.90 20.65 23.97
CA PRO A 372 3.77 20.48 22.83
C PRO A 372 3.05 20.64 21.50
N GLN A 373 1.85 20.04 21.32
CA GLN A 373 1.07 20.18 20.11
C GLN A 373 0.62 21.61 19.85
N LEU A 374 0.06 22.31 20.85
CA LEU A 374 -0.36 23.71 20.69
C LEU A 374 0.81 24.64 20.37
N ARG A 375 1.98 24.42 20.99
CA ARG A 375 3.18 25.20 20.68
C ARG A 375 3.65 24.96 19.25
N ALA A 376 3.66 23.73 18.79
CA ALA A 376 3.99 23.38 17.42
C ALA A 376 3.03 24.06 16.42
N LEU A 377 1.72 24.03 16.69
CA LEU A 377 0.69 24.68 15.87
C LEU A 377 0.88 26.20 15.83
N LEU A 378 1.11 26.86 16.98
CA LEU A 378 1.33 28.29 17.04
C LEU A 378 2.64 28.71 16.34
N ARG A 379 3.69 27.92 16.44
CA ARG A 379 4.94 28.16 15.68
C ARG A 379 4.69 28.03 14.18
N ALA A 380 3.97 26.99 13.76
CA ALA A 380 3.68 26.75 12.35
C ALA A 380 2.76 27.81 11.73
N SER A 381 1.91 28.48 12.51
CA SER A 381 1.03 29.57 12.02
C SER A 381 1.78 30.79 11.47
N ALA A 382 3.07 30.93 11.77
CA ALA A 382 3.91 31.94 11.15
C ALA A 382 4.21 31.68 9.65
N PHE A 383 3.93 30.47 9.14
CA PHE A 383 4.25 30.03 7.78
C PHE A 383 3.01 29.91 6.87
N GLY A 384 1.80 30.12 7.37
CA GLY A 384 0.57 30.06 6.60
C GLY A 384 -0.67 30.33 7.42
N ASN A 385 -1.85 30.23 6.78
CA ASN A 385 -3.13 30.49 7.40
C ASN A 385 -3.65 29.22 8.12
N ILE A 386 -3.22 29.04 9.37
CA ILE A 386 -3.60 27.88 10.19
C ILE A 386 -4.76 28.23 11.11
N GLU A 387 -5.76 27.38 11.13
CA GLU A 387 -6.85 27.35 12.11
C GLU A 387 -6.79 26.06 12.94
N ILE A 388 -7.01 26.18 14.23
CA ILE A 388 -6.93 25.04 15.15
C ILE A 388 -8.33 24.53 15.47
N MET A 389 -8.61 23.27 15.12
CA MET A 389 -9.85 22.60 15.48
C MET A 389 -9.66 21.82 16.80
N LEU A 390 -10.51 22.09 17.76
CA LEU A 390 -10.58 21.37 19.02
C LEU A 390 -11.72 20.34 18.97
N PRO A 391 -11.43 19.03 18.89
CA PRO A 391 -12.47 18.01 18.77
C PRO A 391 -13.19 17.74 20.10
N LEU A 392 -14.45 17.31 20.00
CA LEU A 392 -15.26 16.85 21.14
C LEU A 392 -15.38 17.86 22.30
N ILE A 393 -15.46 19.15 21.98
CA ILE A 393 -15.82 20.18 22.95
C ILE A 393 -17.33 20.09 23.21
N THR A 394 -17.72 19.89 24.48
CA THR A 394 -19.12 19.76 24.93
C THR A 394 -19.37 20.67 26.13
#